data_3fb082cd74430149a8ddc90a27174be2
#
_entry.id   3fb082cd74430149a8ddc90a27174be2
#
_cell.length_a   1.000
_cell.length_b   1.000
_cell.length_c   1.000
_cell.angle_alpha   90.00
_cell.angle_beta   90.00
_cell.angle_gamma   90.00
#
_symmetry.space_group_name_H-M   'P 1'
#
loop_
_entity.id
_entity.type
_entity.pdbx_description
1 polymer ?
#
loop_
_entity_poly.entity_id
_entity_poly.type
_entity_poly.pdbx_seq_one_letter_code
_entity_poly.pdbx_strand_id
1 'polypeptide(L)'
;MKQSILLRNNVKVTGKGERTIIFAPGFGCDLNVWNLTAPYFEDHFQVVLFDYVGSGQSDYQAYSAEKYQDLNGYAQDVLDVCNALELKEAIFVGHSVGGIIGMLAAIQKPDLFEHLILIGPSPYYLNEVPDYYGGFEKEDLEGLIQMMDMNYIGWANYLAQVIMKNPERPELSQQLEDNFCSTDPEVARRFAIATFFSDHRDDVRKVIVPSLILQCSDDSIAPVEVGRYMHRHLQNSTLEIMDATGHCPHMSHPEKTIQLIRNYLTSVYKSLVTNG
;
A
#
# COMPACT_ATOMS: atom_id res chain seq x y z
N MET A 1 8.38 -25.78 0.67
CA MET A 1 8.15 -24.60 -0.18
C MET A 1 7.12 -23.64 0.40
N LYS A 2 5.84 -24.02 0.64
CA LYS A 2 4.81 -23.13 1.21
C LYS A 2 5.24 -22.49 2.54
N GLN A 3 5.63 -23.28 3.53
CA GLN A 3 6.05 -22.78 4.84
C GLN A 3 7.26 -21.82 4.75
N SER A 4 8.17 -22.01 3.79
CA SER A 4 9.31 -21.11 3.60
C SER A 4 8.88 -19.72 3.09
N ILE A 5 7.84 -19.63 2.24
CA ILE A 5 7.30 -18.34 1.77
C ILE A 5 6.63 -17.59 2.93
N LEU A 6 5.81 -18.27 3.72
CA LEU A 6 5.12 -17.64 4.85
C LEU A 6 6.09 -17.07 5.88
N LEU A 7 7.19 -17.79 6.15
CA LEU A 7 8.27 -17.31 7.02
C LEU A 7 9.05 -16.17 6.35
N ARG A 8 9.40 -16.31 5.07
CA ARG A 8 10.14 -15.29 4.31
C ARG A 8 9.45 -13.93 4.37
N ASN A 9 8.14 -13.91 4.21
CA ASN A 9 7.34 -12.70 4.20
C ASN A 9 6.65 -12.39 5.55
N ASN A 10 7.09 -13.01 6.66
CA ASN A 10 6.48 -12.81 7.99
C ASN A 10 4.94 -12.81 7.96
N VAL A 11 4.34 -13.78 7.25
CA VAL A 11 2.90 -13.81 7.04
C VAL A 11 2.16 -14.13 8.34
N LYS A 12 1.17 -13.32 8.68
CA LYS A 12 0.22 -13.55 9.77
C LYS A 12 -1.18 -13.75 9.20
N VAL A 13 -1.86 -14.77 9.67
CA VAL A 13 -3.23 -15.07 9.27
C VAL A 13 -4.09 -15.10 10.52
N THR A 14 -5.13 -14.28 10.55
CA THR A 14 -6.09 -14.18 11.65
C THR A 14 -7.52 -14.19 11.11
N GLY A 15 -8.51 -14.10 11.99
CA GLY A 15 -9.92 -14.06 11.60
C GLY A 15 -10.52 -15.42 11.23
N LYS A 16 -11.85 -15.44 11.02
CA LYS A 16 -12.64 -16.68 10.92
C LYS A 16 -13.54 -16.73 9.67
N GLY A 17 -13.50 -15.69 8.83
CA GLY A 17 -14.35 -15.62 7.64
C GLY A 17 -13.92 -16.59 6.53
N GLU A 18 -14.85 -16.93 5.65
CA GLU A 18 -14.57 -17.75 4.48
C GLU A 18 -13.85 -16.99 3.37
N ARG A 19 -14.06 -15.66 3.28
CA ARG A 19 -13.39 -14.77 2.33
C ARG A 19 -12.11 -14.23 2.90
N THR A 20 -11.10 -14.05 2.06
CA THR A 20 -9.81 -13.52 2.48
C THR A 20 -9.68 -12.05 2.14
N ILE A 21 -9.18 -11.27 3.10
CA ILE A 21 -8.74 -9.89 2.91
C ILE A 21 -7.25 -9.79 3.24
N ILE A 22 -6.47 -9.26 2.31
CA ILE A 22 -5.01 -9.12 2.42
C ILE A 22 -4.69 -7.65 2.62
N PHE A 23 -3.83 -7.32 3.58
CA PHE A 23 -3.37 -5.95 3.81
C PHE A 23 -1.88 -5.83 3.50
N ALA A 24 -1.54 -4.95 2.56
CA ALA A 24 -0.18 -4.68 2.11
C ALA A 24 0.27 -3.29 2.55
N PRO A 25 1.42 -3.18 3.24
CA PRO A 25 1.94 -1.90 3.70
C PRO A 25 2.47 -1.02 2.56
N GLY A 26 2.65 0.27 2.85
CA GLY A 26 3.31 1.23 1.98
C GLY A 26 4.84 1.21 2.11
N PHE A 27 5.49 2.18 1.46
CA PHE A 27 6.94 2.35 1.49
C PHE A 27 7.47 2.47 2.93
N GLY A 28 8.51 1.70 3.23
CA GLY A 28 9.21 1.74 4.52
C GLY A 28 8.40 1.26 5.73
N CYS A 29 7.23 0.67 5.49
CA CYS A 29 6.33 0.18 6.53
C CYS A 29 6.39 -1.35 6.62
N ASP A 30 6.01 -1.86 7.79
CA ASP A 30 5.74 -3.25 8.05
C ASP A 30 4.24 -3.52 8.26
N LEU A 31 3.87 -4.77 8.47
CA LEU A 31 2.48 -5.19 8.67
C LEU A 31 1.79 -4.53 9.88
N ASN A 32 2.56 -3.99 10.86
CA ASN A 32 2.00 -3.39 12.07
C ASN A 32 1.29 -2.05 11.83
N VAL A 33 1.51 -1.39 10.68
CA VAL A 33 0.76 -0.17 10.32
C VAL A 33 -0.74 -0.42 10.19
N TRP A 34 -1.15 -1.68 10.07
CA TRP A 34 -2.55 -2.11 9.98
C TRP A 34 -3.21 -2.44 11.31
N ASN A 35 -2.48 -2.33 12.44
CA ASN A 35 -2.96 -2.73 13.78
C ASN A 35 -4.26 -2.03 14.20
N LEU A 36 -4.54 -0.82 13.71
CA LEU A 36 -5.76 -0.08 14.01
C LEU A 36 -6.90 -0.35 13.01
N THR A 37 -6.63 -1.04 11.90
CA THR A 37 -7.61 -1.23 10.82
C THR A 37 -7.94 -2.70 10.61
N ALA A 38 -6.94 -3.56 10.45
CA ALA A 38 -7.13 -4.97 10.09
C ALA A 38 -7.98 -5.77 11.09
N PRO A 39 -7.86 -5.60 12.42
CA PRO A 39 -8.65 -6.39 13.38
C PRO A 39 -10.17 -6.25 13.22
N TYR A 40 -10.66 -5.13 12.68
CA TYR A 40 -12.09 -4.90 12.46
C TYR A 40 -12.71 -5.78 11.36
N PHE A 41 -11.87 -6.48 10.61
CA PHE A 41 -12.32 -7.39 9.55
C PHE A 41 -12.29 -8.87 9.97
N GLU A 42 -11.72 -9.22 11.12
CA GLU A 42 -11.49 -10.60 11.57
C GLU A 42 -12.78 -11.37 11.84
N ASP A 43 -13.87 -10.70 12.20
CA ASP A 43 -15.16 -11.34 12.45
C ASP A 43 -15.81 -11.91 11.17
N HIS A 44 -15.47 -11.33 10.00
CA HIS A 44 -16.11 -11.65 8.73
C HIS A 44 -15.17 -12.16 7.65
N PHE A 45 -13.86 -11.99 7.84
CA PHE A 45 -12.83 -12.34 6.86
C PHE A 45 -11.71 -13.16 7.52
N GLN A 46 -11.08 -13.99 6.72
CA GLN A 46 -9.70 -14.40 6.99
C GLN A 46 -8.81 -13.21 6.65
N VAL A 47 -8.10 -12.67 7.62
CA VAL A 47 -7.22 -11.51 7.48
C VAL A 47 -5.79 -11.98 7.28
N VAL A 48 -5.15 -11.55 6.20
CA VAL A 48 -3.75 -11.84 5.89
C VAL A 48 -2.96 -10.55 5.96
N LEU A 49 -1.93 -10.55 6.79
CA LEU A 49 -0.93 -9.49 6.91
C LEU A 49 0.43 -10.07 6.54
N PHE A 50 1.29 -9.29 5.91
CA PHE A 50 2.63 -9.74 5.55
C PHE A 50 3.60 -8.56 5.41
N ASP A 51 4.90 -8.86 5.48
CA ASP A 51 5.97 -7.93 5.17
C ASP A 51 6.54 -8.23 3.77
N TYR A 52 6.85 -7.19 3.01
CA TYR A 52 7.70 -7.36 1.83
C TYR A 52 9.10 -7.76 2.25
N VAL A 53 9.77 -8.59 1.44
CA VAL A 53 11.17 -8.96 1.70
C VAL A 53 12.04 -7.69 1.73
N GLY A 54 12.79 -7.53 2.82
CA GLY A 54 13.56 -6.33 3.09
C GLY A 54 12.85 -5.30 3.98
N SER A 55 11.65 -5.64 4.50
CA SER A 55 10.92 -4.81 5.47
C SER A 55 10.51 -5.64 6.69
N GLY A 56 10.29 -4.97 7.81
CA GLY A 56 9.76 -5.55 9.04
C GLY A 56 10.52 -6.77 9.54
N GLN A 57 9.80 -7.87 9.78
CA GLN A 57 10.35 -9.14 10.24
C GLN A 57 10.49 -10.18 9.11
N SER A 58 10.50 -9.72 7.86
CA SER A 58 10.77 -10.59 6.70
C SER A 58 12.18 -11.17 6.76
N ASP A 59 12.42 -12.24 6.01
CA ASP A 59 13.76 -12.82 5.88
C ASP A 59 14.64 -11.93 4.97
N TYR A 60 15.48 -11.10 5.58
CA TYR A 60 16.43 -10.23 4.88
C TYR A 60 17.45 -10.97 4.03
N GLN A 61 17.73 -12.25 4.33
CA GLN A 61 18.65 -13.07 3.52
C GLN A 61 18.03 -13.44 2.16
N ALA A 62 16.72 -13.36 2.04
CA ALA A 62 16.01 -13.57 0.80
C ALA A 62 16.00 -12.33 -0.12
N TYR A 63 16.50 -11.17 0.36
CA TYR A 63 16.58 -9.97 -0.45
C TYR A 63 17.59 -10.12 -1.58
N SER A 64 17.21 -9.72 -2.77
CA SER A 64 18.06 -9.67 -3.96
C SER A 64 17.86 -8.35 -4.68
N ALA A 65 18.93 -7.57 -4.82
CA ALA A 65 18.88 -6.30 -5.53
C ALA A 65 18.40 -6.43 -6.99
N GLU A 66 18.64 -7.58 -7.62
CA GLU A 66 18.15 -7.89 -8.97
C GLU A 66 16.64 -8.13 -8.98
N LYS A 67 16.10 -8.92 -8.02
CA LYS A 67 14.67 -9.20 -7.92
C LYS A 67 13.88 -7.93 -7.59
N TYR A 68 14.37 -7.11 -6.67
CA TYR A 68 13.67 -5.93 -6.14
C TYR A 68 14.15 -4.60 -6.78
N GLN A 69 14.68 -4.67 -8.01
CA GLN A 69 15.09 -3.48 -8.76
C GLN A 69 13.90 -2.60 -9.21
N ASP A 70 12.71 -3.21 -9.30
CA ASP A 70 11.44 -2.54 -9.62
C ASP A 70 10.28 -3.14 -8.81
N LEU A 71 9.07 -2.59 -8.96
CA LEU A 71 7.89 -3.02 -8.20
C LEU A 71 7.39 -4.42 -8.57
N ASN A 72 7.82 -5.02 -9.70
CA ASN A 72 7.40 -6.39 -10.04
C ASN A 72 8.00 -7.43 -9.10
N GLY A 73 9.19 -7.21 -8.56
CA GLY A 73 9.76 -8.08 -7.53
C GLY A 73 8.90 -8.16 -6.28
N TYR A 74 8.32 -7.03 -5.87
CA TYR A 74 7.39 -6.94 -4.74
C TYR A 74 5.99 -7.50 -5.10
N ALA A 75 5.53 -7.30 -6.34
CA ALA A 75 4.30 -7.93 -6.83
C ALA A 75 4.42 -9.47 -6.84
N GLN A 76 5.62 -10.00 -7.13
CA GLN A 76 5.89 -11.42 -7.02
C GLN A 76 5.79 -11.93 -5.58
N ASP A 77 6.19 -11.14 -4.57
CA ASP A 77 5.99 -11.50 -3.16
C ASP A 77 4.50 -11.66 -2.83
N VAL A 78 3.65 -10.74 -3.29
CA VAL A 78 2.18 -10.85 -3.14
C VAL A 78 1.67 -12.15 -3.76
N LEU A 79 2.08 -12.45 -5.00
CA LEU A 79 1.67 -13.67 -5.70
C LEU A 79 2.17 -14.93 -5.01
N ASP A 80 3.39 -14.92 -4.48
CA ASP A 80 3.98 -16.03 -3.73
C ASP A 80 3.19 -16.30 -2.44
N VAL A 81 2.81 -15.24 -1.69
CA VAL A 81 1.98 -15.35 -0.49
C VAL A 81 0.60 -15.90 -0.84
N CYS A 82 -0.07 -15.37 -1.87
CA CYS A 82 -1.36 -15.86 -2.32
C CYS A 82 -1.29 -17.36 -2.70
N ASN A 83 -0.27 -17.76 -3.45
CA ASN A 83 -0.06 -19.15 -3.85
C ASN A 83 0.26 -20.07 -2.66
N ALA A 84 1.07 -19.61 -1.71
CA ALA A 84 1.42 -20.37 -0.49
C ALA A 84 0.19 -20.62 0.40
N LEU A 85 -0.74 -19.69 0.45
CA LEU A 85 -2.00 -19.80 1.18
C LEU A 85 -3.14 -20.42 0.33
N GLU A 86 -2.89 -20.73 -0.95
CA GLU A 86 -3.88 -21.28 -1.90
C GLU A 86 -5.12 -20.38 -2.06
N LEU A 87 -4.89 -19.06 -2.01
CA LEU A 87 -5.97 -18.07 -2.06
C LEU A 87 -6.60 -18.01 -3.47
N LYS A 88 -7.88 -17.70 -3.48
CA LYS A 88 -8.68 -17.39 -4.65
C LYS A 88 -9.61 -16.25 -4.32
N GLU A 89 -9.86 -15.37 -5.29
CA GLU A 89 -10.84 -14.29 -5.15
C GLU A 89 -10.64 -13.47 -3.86
N ALA A 90 -9.37 -13.16 -3.52
CA ALA A 90 -9.05 -12.37 -2.34
C ALA A 90 -9.35 -10.88 -2.56
N ILE A 91 -9.75 -10.20 -1.49
CA ILE A 91 -9.79 -8.73 -1.44
C ILE A 91 -8.39 -8.27 -1.09
N PHE A 92 -7.81 -7.40 -1.90
CA PHE A 92 -6.48 -6.85 -1.64
C PHE A 92 -6.59 -5.39 -1.22
N VAL A 93 -6.10 -5.05 -0.05
CA VAL A 93 -6.02 -3.68 0.48
C VAL A 93 -4.56 -3.26 0.48
N GLY A 94 -4.21 -2.28 -0.35
CA GLY A 94 -2.84 -1.76 -0.44
C GLY A 94 -2.77 -0.28 -0.14
N HIS A 95 -1.83 0.11 0.72
CA HIS A 95 -1.55 1.50 1.02
C HIS A 95 -0.42 2.02 0.12
N SER A 96 -0.60 3.20 -0.48
CA SER A 96 0.45 3.91 -1.24
C SER A 96 1.05 3.01 -2.34
N VAL A 97 2.37 2.83 -2.37
CA VAL A 97 3.06 1.89 -3.28
C VAL A 97 2.54 0.46 -3.14
N GLY A 98 2.09 0.04 -1.95
CA GLY A 98 1.47 -1.26 -1.74
C GLY A 98 0.20 -1.45 -2.58
N GLY A 99 -0.54 -0.37 -2.86
CA GLY A 99 -1.66 -0.36 -3.81
C GLY A 99 -1.20 -0.60 -5.25
N ILE A 100 -0.11 0.04 -5.68
CA ILE A 100 0.48 -0.16 -7.02
C ILE A 100 1.05 -1.57 -7.17
N ILE A 101 1.74 -2.07 -6.14
CA ILE A 101 2.24 -3.46 -6.13
C ILE A 101 1.08 -4.46 -6.27
N GLY A 102 -0.03 -4.25 -5.53
CA GLY A 102 -1.24 -5.08 -5.65
C GLY A 102 -1.87 -5.00 -7.03
N MET A 103 -1.89 -3.82 -7.63
CA MET A 103 -2.34 -3.60 -9.01
C MET A 103 -1.49 -4.40 -10.00
N LEU A 104 -0.16 -4.37 -9.88
CA LEU A 104 0.76 -5.14 -10.74
C LEU A 104 0.58 -6.65 -10.55
N ALA A 105 0.35 -7.12 -9.33
CA ALA A 105 0.03 -8.52 -9.05
C ALA A 105 -1.31 -8.92 -9.70
N ALA A 106 -2.33 -8.07 -9.63
CA ALA A 106 -3.64 -8.32 -10.22
C ALA A 106 -3.61 -8.32 -11.77
N ILE A 107 -2.76 -7.52 -12.40
CA ILE A 107 -2.53 -7.59 -13.86
C ILE A 107 -1.95 -8.94 -14.26
N GLN A 108 -1.01 -9.48 -13.48
CA GLN A 108 -0.36 -10.76 -13.77
C GLN A 108 -1.28 -11.96 -13.49
N LYS A 109 -2.13 -11.89 -12.45
CA LYS A 109 -3.00 -12.98 -12.00
C LYS A 109 -4.35 -12.43 -11.52
N PRO A 110 -5.20 -11.93 -12.43
CA PRO A 110 -6.46 -11.30 -12.06
C PRO A 110 -7.42 -12.24 -11.30
N ASP A 111 -7.43 -13.52 -11.60
CA ASP A 111 -8.30 -14.52 -10.97
C ASP A 111 -8.00 -14.75 -9.46
N LEU A 112 -6.87 -14.26 -8.97
CA LEU A 112 -6.56 -14.33 -7.54
C LEU A 112 -7.27 -13.23 -6.73
N PHE A 113 -7.76 -12.17 -7.40
CA PHE A 113 -8.29 -10.99 -6.73
C PHE A 113 -9.72 -10.71 -7.16
N GLU A 114 -10.63 -10.62 -6.18
CA GLU A 114 -12.01 -10.23 -6.40
C GLU A 114 -12.18 -8.71 -6.42
N HIS A 115 -11.46 -8.02 -5.52
CA HIS A 115 -11.45 -6.56 -5.40
C HIS A 115 -10.06 -6.03 -5.02
N LEU A 116 -9.74 -4.82 -5.52
CA LEU A 116 -8.62 -4.03 -5.04
C LEU A 116 -9.13 -2.83 -4.25
N ILE A 117 -8.56 -2.55 -3.09
CA ILE A 117 -8.81 -1.37 -2.28
C ILE A 117 -7.48 -0.62 -2.17
N LEU A 118 -7.40 0.51 -2.84
CA LEU A 118 -6.19 1.28 -3.04
C LEU A 118 -6.27 2.57 -2.20
N ILE A 119 -5.47 2.65 -1.14
CA ILE A 119 -5.49 3.78 -0.19
C ILE A 119 -4.30 4.70 -0.49
N GLY A 120 -4.55 5.92 -0.94
CA GLY A 120 -3.54 6.88 -1.34
C GLY A 120 -2.59 6.38 -2.43
N PRO A 121 -3.08 5.68 -3.47
CA PRO A 121 -2.20 5.13 -4.50
C PRO A 121 -1.64 6.24 -5.39
N SER A 122 -0.39 6.06 -5.87
CA SER A 122 0.15 6.92 -6.92
C SER A 122 0.89 6.08 -7.97
N PRO A 123 0.44 6.09 -9.24
CA PRO A 123 1.11 5.36 -10.32
C PRO A 123 2.36 6.09 -10.82
N TYR A 124 2.51 7.38 -10.51
CA TYR A 124 3.64 8.21 -10.87
C TYR A 124 3.69 9.45 -9.96
N TYR A 125 4.84 9.79 -9.44
CA TYR A 125 4.97 10.88 -8.47
C TYR A 125 5.40 12.21 -9.10
N LEU A 126 6.00 12.19 -10.29
CA LEU A 126 6.49 13.40 -10.94
C LEU A 126 5.36 14.15 -11.67
N ASN A 127 5.51 15.48 -11.69
CA ASN A 127 4.65 16.34 -12.46
C ASN A 127 5.03 16.29 -13.95
N GLU A 128 4.05 16.20 -14.84
CA GLU A 128 4.14 16.38 -16.29
C GLU A 128 3.01 17.32 -16.73
N VAL A 129 3.11 18.57 -16.31
CA VAL A 129 2.09 19.62 -16.56
C VAL A 129 2.02 19.95 -18.04
N PRO A 130 0.84 20.10 -18.67
CA PRO A 130 -0.49 20.14 -18.03
C PRO A 130 -1.19 18.77 -17.90
N ASP A 131 -0.60 17.67 -18.40
CA ASP A 131 -1.28 16.40 -18.62
C ASP A 131 -1.42 15.56 -17.35
N TYR A 132 -0.45 15.68 -16.43
CA TYR A 132 -0.42 14.93 -15.19
C TYR A 132 0.21 15.74 -14.05
N TYR A 133 -0.42 15.65 -12.86
CA TYR A 133 0.06 16.24 -11.62
C TYR A 133 0.29 15.15 -10.59
N GLY A 134 1.57 14.74 -10.42
CA GLY A 134 1.99 13.68 -9.50
C GLY A 134 2.32 14.18 -8.09
N GLY A 135 2.57 15.49 -7.95
CA GLY A 135 2.82 16.17 -6.68
C GLY A 135 4.28 16.62 -6.47
N PHE A 136 5.23 16.09 -7.24
CA PHE A 136 6.65 16.41 -7.06
C PHE A 136 7.31 16.84 -8.36
N GLU A 137 8.27 17.75 -8.23
CA GLU A 137 9.27 17.98 -9.28
C GLU A 137 10.40 16.95 -9.12
N LYS A 138 11.15 16.73 -10.19
CA LYS A 138 12.24 15.74 -10.19
C LYS A 138 13.31 16.06 -9.16
N GLU A 139 13.64 17.34 -9.04
CA GLU A 139 14.61 17.86 -8.09
C GLU A 139 14.23 17.61 -6.63
N ASP A 140 12.92 17.61 -6.32
CA ASP A 140 12.41 17.32 -4.98
C ASP A 140 12.69 15.86 -4.60
N LEU A 141 12.41 14.92 -5.51
CA LEU A 141 12.66 13.50 -5.29
C LEU A 141 14.15 13.16 -5.27
N GLU A 142 14.95 13.77 -6.16
CA GLU A 142 16.41 13.63 -6.14
C GLU A 142 17.00 14.16 -4.83
N GLY A 143 16.51 15.31 -4.35
CA GLY A 143 16.87 15.86 -3.04
C GLY A 143 16.50 14.97 -1.88
N LEU A 144 15.34 14.30 -1.95
CA LEU A 144 14.90 13.33 -0.93
C LEU A 144 15.84 12.12 -0.86
N ILE A 145 16.26 11.56 -2.00
CA ILE A 145 17.23 10.46 -2.06
C ILE A 145 18.62 10.92 -1.56
N GLN A 146 19.06 12.13 -1.96
CA GLN A 146 20.32 12.68 -1.47
C GLN A 146 20.33 12.87 0.05
N MET A 147 19.21 13.35 0.63
CA MET A 147 19.07 13.46 2.09
C MET A 147 19.17 12.10 2.76
N MET A 148 18.55 11.06 2.19
CA MET A 148 18.63 9.68 2.64
C MET A 148 20.08 9.16 2.66
N ASP A 149 20.85 9.45 1.60
CA ASP A 149 22.26 9.07 1.47
C ASP A 149 23.17 9.80 2.48
N MET A 150 22.87 11.07 2.79
CA MET A 150 23.69 11.90 3.69
C MET A 150 23.38 11.65 5.16
N ASN A 151 22.11 11.46 5.53
CA ASN A 151 21.65 11.31 6.90
C ASN A 151 20.33 10.53 6.96
N TYR A 152 20.42 9.21 6.96
CA TYR A 152 19.25 8.33 6.94
C TYR A 152 18.26 8.58 8.09
N ILE A 153 18.74 8.79 9.30
CA ILE A 153 17.88 9.05 10.48
C ILE A 153 17.20 10.40 10.35
N GLY A 154 17.94 11.44 9.95
CA GLY A 154 17.35 12.77 9.73
C GLY A 154 16.32 12.77 8.59
N TRP A 155 16.58 12.00 7.53
CA TRP A 155 15.64 11.76 6.46
C TRP A 155 14.37 11.05 6.96
N ALA A 156 14.51 9.98 7.74
CA ALA A 156 13.40 9.22 8.29
C ALA A 156 12.48 10.10 9.15
N ASN A 157 13.08 10.89 10.04
CA ASN A 157 12.34 11.85 10.88
C ASN A 157 11.59 12.90 10.04
N TYR A 158 12.27 13.50 9.06
CA TYR A 158 11.65 14.51 8.17
C TYR A 158 10.50 13.91 7.36
N LEU A 159 10.75 12.79 6.68
CA LEU A 159 9.75 12.18 5.80
C LEU A 159 8.53 11.66 6.58
N ALA A 160 8.72 11.09 7.76
CA ALA A 160 7.63 10.64 8.61
C ALA A 160 6.67 11.77 8.99
N GLN A 161 7.20 12.96 9.31
CA GLN A 161 6.39 14.13 9.61
C GLN A 161 5.64 14.65 8.38
N VAL A 162 6.28 14.69 7.22
CA VAL A 162 5.67 15.11 5.94
C VAL A 162 4.54 14.16 5.55
N ILE A 163 4.78 12.86 5.61
CA ILE A 163 3.78 11.82 5.27
C ILE A 163 2.60 11.86 6.22
N MET A 164 2.86 11.93 7.53
CA MET A 164 1.79 11.85 8.52
C MET A 164 0.98 13.14 8.59
N LYS A 165 1.61 14.31 8.52
CA LYS A 165 0.98 15.64 8.51
C LYS A 165 -0.06 15.86 9.63
N ASN A 166 0.15 15.25 10.79
CA ASN A 166 -0.71 15.34 11.98
C ASN A 166 0.13 15.78 13.20
N PRO A 167 0.57 17.05 13.27
CA PRO A 167 1.50 17.52 14.31
C PRO A 167 0.94 17.47 15.73
N GLU A 168 -0.39 17.45 15.89
CA GLU A 168 -1.08 17.28 17.16
C GLU A 168 -1.07 15.83 17.68
N ARG A 169 -0.64 14.89 16.84
CA ARG A 169 -0.52 13.46 17.16
C ARG A 169 0.87 12.93 16.81
N PRO A 170 1.92 13.42 17.50
CA PRO A 170 3.32 13.11 17.17
C PRO A 170 3.67 11.62 17.29
N GLU A 171 2.91 10.85 18.07
CA GLU A 171 3.07 9.40 18.17
C GLU A 171 2.90 8.67 16.83
N LEU A 172 2.10 9.22 15.91
CA LEU A 172 1.90 8.64 14.58
C LEU A 172 3.13 8.80 13.69
N SER A 173 3.72 10.00 13.67
CA SER A 173 4.97 10.23 12.93
C SER A 173 6.14 9.47 13.55
N GLN A 174 6.18 9.33 14.88
CA GLN A 174 7.20 8.53 15.55
C GLN A 174 7.11 7.06 15.16
N GLN A 175 5.90 6.48 15.12
CA GLN A 175 5.71 5.10 14.67
C GLN A 175 6.21 4.89 13.23
N LEU A 176 5.97 5.85 12.33
CA LEU A 176 6.43 5.78 10.96
C LEU A 176 7.95 5.94 10.85
N GLU A 177 8.55 6.84 11.64
CA GLU A 177 10.00 7.01 11.76
C GLU A 177 10.67 5.71 12.25
N ASP A 178 10.12 5.08 13.29
CA ASP A 178 10.61 3.81 13.82
C ASP A 178 10.60 2.71 12.76
N ASN A 179 9.56 2.64 11.93
CA ASN A 179 9.49 1.72 10.79
C ASN A 179 10.62 2.00 9.78
N PHE A 180 10.81 3.26 9.39
CA PHE A 180 11.89 3.62 8.46
C PHE A 180 13.27 3.27 9.04
N CYS A 181 13.52 3.61 10.31
CA CYS A 181 14.78 3.33 10.98
C CYS A 181 15.04 1.83 11.20
N SER A 182 14.02 0.99 11.18
CA SER A 182 14.16 -0.47 11.32
C SER A 182 14.61 -1.18 10.04
N THR A 183 14.53 -0.50 8.89
CA THR A 183 14.87 -1.06 7.58
C THR A 183 16.37 -0.81 7.30
N ASP A 184 17.03 -1.77 6.64
CA ASP A 184 18.40 -1.57 6.13
C ASP A 184 18.43 -0.37 5.16
N PRO A 185 19.32 0.63 5.36
CA PRO A 185 19.33 1.85 4.56
C PRO A 185 19.52 1.62 3.05
N GLU A 186 20.32 0.63 2.64
CA GLU A 186 20.52 0.33 1.22
C GLU A 186 19.26 -0.31 0.60
N VAL A 187 18.59 -1.19 1.34
CA VAL A 187 17.31 -1.79 0.93
C VAL A 187 16.24 -0.71 0.81
N ALA A 188 16.12 0.16 1.82
CA ALA A 188 15.17 1.26 1.84
C ALA A 188 15.41 2.23 0.67
N ARG A 189 16.69 2.55 0.38
CA ARG A 189 17.07 3.41 -0.75
C ARG A 189 16.65 2.84 -2.09
N ARG A 190 16.90 1.54 -2.32
CA ARG A 190 16.49 0.85 -3.55
C ARG A 190 14.98 0.83 -3.70
N PHE A 191 14.27 0.56 -2.62
CA PHE A 191 12.80 0.60 -2.64
C PHE A 191 12.28 2.03 -2.87
N ALA A 192 12.92 3.06 -2.31
CA ALA A 192 12.58 4.46 -2.59
C ALA A 192 12.72 4.78 -4.09
N ILE A 193 13.83 4.37 -4.71
CA ILE A 193 14.05 4.59 -6.16
C ILE A 193 12.99 3.84 -6.98
N ALA A 194 12.73 2.56 -6.67
CA ALA A 194 11.72 1.75 -7.35
C ALA A 194 10.31 2.31 -7.17
N THR A 195 10.03 3.03 -6.06
CA THR A 195 8.74 3.64 -5.77
C THR A 195 8.59 4.98 -6.46
N PHE A 196 9.50 5.93 -6.17
CA PHE A 196 9.30 7.34 -6.51
C PHE A 196 9.64 7.69 -7.96
N PHE A 197 10.46 6.87 -8.64
CA PHE A 197 10.88 7.13 -10.03
C PHE A 197 10.27 6.17 -11.05
N SER A 198 9.42 5.24 -10.62
CA SER A 198 8.69 4.38 -11.55
C SER A 198 7.45 5.07 -12.12
N ASP A 199 7.10 4.74 -13.35
CA ASP A 199 5.87 5.20 -14.01
C ASP A 199 5.00 4.00 -14.36
N HIS A 200 3.86 3.88 -13.69
CA HIS A 200 2.87 2.82 -13.86
C HIS A 200 1.53 3.34 -14.43
N ARG A 201 1.50 4.54 -15.01
CA ARG A 201 0.27 5.11 -15.60
C ARG A 201 -0.33 4.25 -16.70
N ASP A 202 0.53 3.61 -17.52
CA ASP A 202 0.06 2.68 -18.56
C ASP A 202 -0.43 1.36 -17.99
N ASP A 203 0.04 0.95 -16.81
CA ASP A 203 -0.43 -0.25 -16.13
C ASP A 203 -1.82 -0.06 -15.52
N VAL A 204 -2.19 1.15 -15.09
CA VAL A 204 -3.52 1.46 -14.57
C VAL A 204 -4.62 1.00 -15.52
N ARG A 205 -4.43 1.16 -16.83
CA ARG A 205 -5.42 0.81 -17.87
C ARG A 205 -5.56 -0.69 -18.10
N LYS A 206 -4.60 -1.50 -17.63
CA LYS A 206 -4.60 -2.96 -17.79
C LYS A 206 -5.35 -3.69 -16.69
N VAL A 207 -5.69 -2.99 -15.61
CA VAL A 207 -6.40 -3.56 -14.47
C VAL A 207 -7.87 -3.77 -14.81
N ILE A 208 -8.31 -5.02 -14.71
CA ILE A 208 -9.71 -5.42 -14.94
C ILE A 208 -10.47 -5.69 -13.63
N VAL A 209 -9.74 -5.88 -12.53
CA VAL A 209 -10.30 -6.17 -11.21
C VAL A 209 -11.04 -4.94 -10.67
N PRO A 210 -12.29 -5.07 -10.20
CA PRO A 210 -13.02 -3.96 -9.59
C PRO A 210 -12.25 -3.34 -8.44
N SER A 211 -12.21 -2.01 -8.40
CA SER A 211 -11.31 -1.30 -7.47
C SER A 211 -12.02 -0.16 -6.73
N LEU A 212 -11.71 -0.02 -5.44
CA LEU A 212 -11.99 1.17 -4.65
C LEU A 212 -10.71 1.99 -4.51
N ILE A 213 -10.77 3.27 -4.80
CA ILE A 213 -9.70 4.24 -4.53
C ILE A 213 -10.15 5.09 -3.35
N LEU A 214 -9.39 5.08 -2.25
CA LEU A 214 -9.55 5.96 -1.10
C LEU A 214 -8.45 7.02 -1.14
N GLN A 215 -8.84 8.28 -1.31
CA GLN A 215 -7.90 9.39 -1.42
C GLN A 215 -8.16 10.40 -0.30
N CYS A 216 -7.14 10.78 0.47
CA CYS A 216 -7.25 11.87 1.44
C CYS A 216 -7.41 13.21 0.70
N SER A 217 -8.26 14.08 1.26
CA SER A 217 -8.48 15.42 0.70
C SER A 217 -7.25 16.34 0.84
N ASP A 218 -6.39 16.07 1.82
CA ASP A 218 -5.17 16.82 2.10
C ASP A 218 -3.98 15.87 2.29
N ASP A 219 -3.55 15.25 1.19
CA ASP A 219 -2.43 14.30 1.12
C ASP A 219 -1.18 15.00 0.57
N SER A 220 -0.08 14.92 1.32
CA SER A 220 1.21 15.55 0.96
C SER A 220 2.05 14.73 -0.01
N ILE A 221 1.68 13.46 -0.26
CA ILE A 221 2.46 12.53 -1.09
C ILE A 221 1.71 12.20 -2.39
N ALA A 222 0.42 11.92 -2.31
CA ALA A 222 -0.43 11.63 -3.45
C ALA A 222 -1.60 12.62 -3.47
N PRO A 223 -1.49 13.75 -4.21
CA PRO A 223 -2.57 14.74 -4.28
C PRO A 223 -3.87 14.15 -4.85
N VAL A 224 -5.00 14.81 -4.55
CA VAL A 224 -6.34 14.38 -5.00
C VAL A 224 -6.41 14.19 -6.52
N GLU A 225 -5.63 14.95 -7.28
CA GLU A 225 -5.50 14.85 -8.73
C GLU A 225 -5.06 13.47 -9.18
N VAL A 226 -4.16 12.83 -8.43
CA VAL A 226 -3.70 11.45 -8.68
C VAL A 226 -4.85 10.46 -8.54
N GLY A 227 -5.61 10.53 -7.45
CA GLY A 227 -6.79 9.67 -7.25
C GLY A 227 -7.83 9.86 -8.36
N ARG A 228 -8.06 11.10 -8.79
CA ARG A 228 -8.95 11.43 -9.93
C ARG A 228 -8.39 10.91 -11.26
N TYR A 229 -7.07 11.00 -11.46
CA TYR A 229 -6.43 10.43 -12.64
C TYR A 229 -6.61 8.90 -12.67
N MET A 230 -6.32 8.21 -11.58
CA MET A 230 -6.49 6.76 -11.50
C MET A 230 -7.95 6.36 -11.76
N HIS A 231 -8.92 7.04 -11.15
CA HIS A 231 -10.34 6.75 -11.36
C HIS A 231 -10.77 6.91 -12.82
N ARG A 232 -10.23 7.90 -13.54
CA ARG A 232 -10.53 8.07 -14.97
C ARG A 232 -9.96 6.97 -15.87
N HIS A 233 -8.90 6.27 -15.41
CA HIS A 233 -8.18 5.29 -16.22
C HIS A 233 -8.36 3.84 -15.76
N LEU A 234 -8.77 3.60 -14.53
CA LEU A 234 -9.23 2.30 -14.03
C LEU A 234 -10.67 2.03 -14.50
N GLN A 235 -10.86 1.03 -15.35
CA GLN A 235 -12.14 0.77 -16.01
C GLN A 235 -13.31 0.52 -15.03
N ASN A 236 -13.05 -0.21 -13.94
CA ASN A 236 -14.04 -0.60 -12.94
C ASN A 236 -13.65 -0.05 -11.57
N SER A 237 -13.70 1.27 -11.40
CA SER A 237 -13.29 1.86 -10.11
C SER A 237 -14.37 2.74 -9.51
N THR A 238 -14.33 2.83 -8.18
CA THR A 238 -15.03 3.84 -7.37
C THR A 238 -13.98 4.71 -6.71
N LEU A 239 -14.18 6.03 -6.70
CA LEU A 239 -13.31 6.97 -5.99
C LEU A 239 -14.07 7.56 -4.82
N GLU A 240 -13.51 7.43 -3.63
CA GLU A 240 -13.96 8.10 -2.40
C GLU A 240 -12.88 9.08 -1.94
N ILE A 241 -13.22 10.37 -1.93
CA ILE A 241 -12.34 11.41 -1.36
C ILE A 241 -12.70 11.54 0.11
N MET A 242 -11.76 11.12 0.94
CA MET A 242 -11.89 11.12 2.38
C MET A 242 -11.44 12.47 2.94
N ASP A 243 -12.31 13.14 3.69
CA ASP A 243 -11.94 14.33 4.46
C ASP A 243 -10.99 13.91 5.60
N ALA A 244 -9.70 13.89 5.28
CA ALA A 244 -8.60 13.47 6.14
C ALA A 244 -7.31 14.15 5.69
N THR A 245 -6.43 14.40 6.67
CA THR A 245 -5.11 15.00 6.47
C THR A 245 -4.02 13.93 6.60
N GLY A 246 -3.01 14.02 5.75
CA GLY A 246 -1.88 13.10 5.68
C GLY A 246 -2.09 11.92 4.76
N HIS A 247 -1.00 11.19 4.53
CA HIS A 247 -0.96 10.10 3.54
C HIS A 247 -1.36 8.74 4.13
N CYS A 248 -1.40 8.59 5.47
CA CYS A 248 -1.64 7.31 6.16
C CYS A 248 -2.98 7.30 6.91
N PRO A 249 -4.15 7.36 6.21
CA PRO A 249 -5.44 7.44 6.88
C PRO A 249 -5.80 6.18 7.68
N HIS A 250 -5.27 5.02 7.33
CA HIS A 250 -5.43 3.78 8.08
C HIS A 250 -4.79 3.83 9.48
N MET A 251 -3.86 4.77 9.71
CA MET A 251 -3.25 5.06 11.01
C MET A 251 -3.88 6.27 11.68
N SER A 252 -4.08 7.37 10.94
CA SER A 252 -4.55 8.65 11.49
C SER A 252 -6.08 8.75 11.59
N HIS A 253 -6.82 8.10 10.70
CA HIS A 253 -8.30 8.11 10.64
C HIS A 253 -8.83 6.69 10.45
N PRO A 254 -8.48 5.71 11.33
CA PRO A 254 -8.79 4.31 11.12
C PRO A 254 -10.29 4.04 11.04
N GLU A 255 -11.12 4.65 11.89
CA GLU A 255 -12.58 4.43 11.90
C GLU A 255 -13.20 4.82 10.55
N LYS A 256 -12.79 5.96 9.99
CA LYS A 256 -13.29 6.43 8.69
C LYS A 256 -12.82 5.52 7.55
N THR A 257 -11.56 5.09 7.59
CA THR A 257 -10.99 4.15 6.64
C THR A 257 -11.75 2.83 6.65
N ILE A 258 -11.97 2.26 7.85
CA ILE A 258 -12.75 1.04 8.05
C ILE A 258 -14.16 1.19 7.51
N GLN A 259 -14.84 2.31 7.84
CA GLN A 259 -16.20 2.56 7.40
C GLN A 259 -16.31 2.60 5.87
N LEU A 260 -15.40 3.28 5.17
CA LEU A 260 -15.42 3.38 3.72
C LEU A 260 -15.16 2.01 3.06
N ILE A 261 -14.20 1.25 3.56
CA ILE A 261 -13.96 -0.12 3.10
C ILE A 261 -15.20 -0.99 3.29
N ARG A 262 -15.81 -0.98 4.48
CA ARG A 262 -17.03 -1.74 4.77
C ARG A 262 -18.21 -1.33 3.90
N ASN A 263 -18.41 -0.05 3.67
CA ASN A 263 -19.47 0.46 2.80
C ASN A 263 -19.31 -0.07 1.37
N TYR A 264 -18.09 -0.01 0.83
CA TYR A 264 -17.79 -0.57 -0.48
C TYR A 264 -18.07 -2.08 -0.52
N LEU A 265 -17.51 -2.85 0.42
CA LEU A 265 -17.71 -4.29 0.47
C LEU A 265 -19.20 -4.66 0.66
N THR A 266 -19.95 -3.89 1.46
CA THR A 266 -21.39 -4.06 1.60
C THR A 266 -22.14 -3.81 0.29
N SER A 267 -21.72 -2.81 -0.49
CA SER A 267 -22.37 -2.47 -1.76
C SER A 267 -22.18 -3.55 -2.81
N VAL A 268 -20.99 -4.20 -2.84
CA VAL A 268 -20.67 -5.26 -3.79
C VAL A 268 -21.18 -6.64 -3.33
N TYR A 269 -21.25 -6.86 -2.01
CA TYR A 269 -21.76 -8.11 -1.41
C TYR A 269 -23.15 -7.92 -0.80
N LYS A 270 -24.15 -7.61 -1.58
CA LYS A 270 -25.55 -7.43 -1.11
C LYS A 270 -26.08 -8.53 -0.20
N SER A 271 -25.47 -9.71 -0.21
CA SER A 271 -25.83 -10.86 0.63
C SER A 271 -25.25 -10.84 2.05
N LEU A 272 -24.26 -9.98 2.35
CA LEU A 272 -23.66 -9.89 3.69
C LEU A 272 -24.49 -9.06 4.69
N VAL A 273 -25.53 -8.34 4.24
CA VAL A 273 -26.29 -7.38 5.05
C VAL A 273 -27.64 -7.93 5.54
N THR A 274 -28.08 -9.08 5.08
CA THR A 274 -29.43 -9.61 5.40
C THR A 274 -29.47 -10.55 6.61
N ASN A 275 -28.37 -10.79 7.30
CA ASN A 275 -28.29 -11.66 8.48
C ASN A 275 -27.49 -11.00 9.63
N GLY A 276 -27.81 -9.77 9.99
CA GLY A 276 -27.29 -9.09 11.16
C GLY A 276 -28.41 -8.49 12.01
#